data_acb604a005a88cbf04cc5cb31cd075ec
#
_entry.id   acb604a005a88cbf04cc5cb31cd075ec
#
_cell.length_a   1.000
_cell.length_b   1.000
_cell.length_c   1.000
_cell.angle_alpha   90.00
_cell.angle_beta   90.00
_cell.angle_gamma   90.00
#
_symmetry.space_group_name_H-M   'P 1'
#
loop_
_entity.id
_entity.type
_entity.pdbx_description
1 polymer ?
#
loop_
_entity_poly.entity_id
_entity_poly.type
_entity_poly.pdbx_seq_one_letter_code
_entity_poly.pdbx_strand_id
1 'polypeptide(L)'
;MKIMKQETLFKGEKYLNLKEVSLWASSYLKKRITISNISYLIQYGKIRKYVFGGNTFVDIEELKKYYDAFPNENEWRKKLGKDINWHLSFAQYKESERTKHVHRLHPYKGKFIPQLVEYFLDSHTDEFKREIYFQKGDIVLDPFCGSGTTLVQANELGIHAIGIDISFFNALISNVKIKKHNLTLIENTIHKLTSKLKDFQKNRNNIVFEEHLLSELTKFNNQYFPSPDYKRKVRNGIIDEEEYAKEKEKEFIPIYYQLLQKYQIKIKQDKNETFLDKWFLEPVRKEIDFLAEEIREIDDKDVKDVLTIILSRTARSCRATTHADLATLKKPVTTTYYCKKHGKICKPIFSINKWWEFYTVDTLNRLKEFDKLKTNTFQICLTGDSRTIDIYEEIKKINKEFAEILLKQKIRGIFSSPPYVGLIDYHEQHAYAYEIFGFERNDELEIGPLSKGQGEEQRKSYINDIAEVLKNCKKYLQDNYDVFLVANDKYNLYPKIAELAGMKIVKEFKRPVLCRVEKDRNTPYAESIFHLKGI
;
A
#
# COMPACT_ATOMS: atom_id res chain seq x y z
N MET A 1 -36.90 -0.96 13.10
CA MET A 1 -37.94 -1.92 12.68
C MET A 1 -37.60 -2.83 11.49
N LYS A 2 -36.74 -2.40 10.53
CA LYS A 2 -36.28 -3.28 9.40
C LYS A 2 -35.26 -4.35 9.77
N ILE A 3 -34.44 -4.15 10.80
CA ILE A 3 -33.39 -5.10 11.23
C ILE A 3 -33.98 -6.31 11.99
N MET A 4 -35.03 -6.12 12.79
CA MET A 4 -35.67 -7.22 13.52
C MET A 4 -36.44 -8.21 12.63
N LYS A 5 -36.89 -7.81 11.42
CA LYS A 5 -37.56 -8.72 10.49
C LYS A 5 -36.62 -9.67 9.73
N GLN A 6 -35.30 -9.35 9.65
CA GLN A 6 -34.32 -10.21 8.96
C GLN A 6 -33.78 -11.36 9.83
N GLU A 7 -33.68 -11.19 11.15
CA GLU A 7 -33.25 -12.27 12.06
C GLU A 7 -34.29 -13.42 12.17
N THR A 8 -35.56 -13.15 11.89
CA THR A 8 -36.64 -14.16 11.92
C THR A 8 -36.71 -15.01 10.64
N LEU A 9 -36.12 -14.59 9.53
CA LEU A 9 -36.16 -15.29 8.24
C LEU A 9 -35.27 -16.54 8.17
N PHE A 10 -34.27 -16.68 9.04
CA PHE A 10 -33.28 -17.76 9.01
C PHE A 10 -33.30 -18.69 10.25
N LYS A 11 -34.32 -18.57 11.09
CA LYS A 11 -34.46 -19.45 12.24
C LYS A 11 -34.87 -20.85 11.77
N GLY A 12 -33.90 -21.77 11.71
CA GLY A 12 -34.13 -23.19 11.50
C GLY A 12 -33.44 -23.83 10.29
N GLU A 13 -32.89 -23.07 9.36
CA GLU A 13 -32.21 -23.65 8.20
C GLU A 13 -30.71 -23.81 8.45
N LYS A 14 -30.24 -25.05 8.43
CA LYS A 14 -28.82 -25.38 8.60
C LYS A 14 -27.97 -25.00 7.36
N TYR A 15 -28.52 -25.09 6.16
CA TYR A 15 -27.86 -24.84 4.90
C TYR A 15 -28.55 -23.72 4.13
N LEU A 16 -27.82 -22.68 3.79
CA LEU A 16 -28.29 -21.54 3.02
C LEU A 16 -27.54 -21.42 1.71
N ASN A 17 -28.21 -20.92 0.65
CA ASN A 17 -27.55 -20.60 -0.61
C ASN A 17 -26.65 -19.36 -0.49
N LEU A 18 -25.77 -19.11 -1.47
CA LEU A 18 -24.78 -18.03 -1.39
C LEU A 18 -25.38 -16.63 -1.17
N LYS A 19 -26.57 -16.36 -1.72
CA LYS A 19 -27.26 -15.07 -1.56
C LYS A 19 -27.80 -14.92 -0.12
N GLU A 20 -28.45 -15.93 0.40
CA GLU A 20 -28.96 -15.99 1.76
C GLU A 20 -27.82 -15.94 2.79
N VAL A 21 -26.74 -16.70 2.57
CA VAL A 21 -25.53 -16.68 3.40
C VAL A 21 -24.92 -15.28 3.45
N SER A 22 -24.88 -14.57 2.32
CA SER A 22 -24.38 -13.20 2.25
C SER A 22 -25.21 -12.24 3.10
N LEU A 23 -26.54 -12.39 3.08
CA LEU A 23 -27.46 -11.60 3.90
C LEU A 23 -27.32 -11.95 5.40
N TRP A 24 -27.32 -13.24 5.72
CA TRP A 24 -27.13 -13.74 7.08
C TRP A 24 -25.80 -13.25 7.69
N ALA A 25 -24.68 -13.43 6.96
CA ALA A 25 -23.37 -13.00 7.41
C ALA A 25 -23.28 -11.48 7.58
N SER A 26 -23.97 -10.72 6.73
CA SER A 26 -24.04 -9.26 6.84
C SER A 26 -24.78 -8.82 8.10
N SER A 27 -25.88 -9.49 8.45
CA SER A 27 -26.62 -9.26 9.68
C SER A 27 -25.81 -9.68 10.91
N TYR A 28 -25.22 -10.87 10.88
CA TYR A 28 -24.44 -11.45 11.97
C TYR A 28 -23.21 -10.59 12.35
N LEU A 29 -22.47 -10.13 11.34
CA LEU A 29 -21.26 -9.31 11.53
C LEU A 29 -21.55 -7.80 11.59
N LYS A 30 -22.82 -7.39 11.45
CA LYS A 30 -23.24 -5.96 11.35
C LYS A 30 -22.44 -5.16 10.31
N LYS A 31 -22.02 -5.82 9.24
CA LYS A 31 -21.29 -5.22 8.12
C LYS A 31 -21.63 -5.92 6.81
N ARG A 32 -21.51 -5.22 5.68
CA ARG A 32 -21.83 -5.79 4.37
C ARG A 32 -20.84 -6.92 4.01
N ILE A 33 -21.35 -8.14 3.85
CA ILE A 33 -20.66 -9.31 3.32
C ILE A 33 -21.24 -9.61 1.94
N THR A 34 -20.41 -9.74 0.92
CA THR A 34 -20.85 -10.02 -0.46
C THR A 34 -20.81 -11.52 -0.75
N ILE A 35 -21.52 -11.95 -1.81
CA ILE A 35 -21.42 -13.32 -2.34
C ILE A 35 -19.96 -13.67 -2.66
N SER A 36 -19.19 -12.72 -3.21
CA SER A 36 -17.78 -12.92 -3.51
C SER A 36 -16.94 -13.20 -2.26
N ASN A 37 -17.26 -12.58 -1.12
CA ASN A 37 -16.60 -12.89 0.15
C ASN A 37 -16.85 -14.34 0.59
N ILE A 38 -18.10 -14.82 0.46
CA ILE A 38 -18.46 -16.21 0.79
C ILE A 38 -17.79 -17.19 -0.19
N SER A 39 -17.84 -16.89 -1.50
CA SER A 39 -17.16 -17.69 -2.53
C SER A 39 -15.66 -17.79 -2.28
N TYR A 40 -15.02 -16.70 -1.83
CA TYR A 40 -13.63 -16.70 -1.41
C TYR A 40 -13.37 -17.69 -0.26
N LEU A 41 -14.20 -17.70 0.78
CA LEU A 41 -14.07 -18.62 1.92
C LEU A 41 -14.17 -20.09 1.45
N ILE A 42 -15.10 -20.38 0.54
CA ILE A 42 -15.24 -21.71 -0.08
C ILE A 42 -13.98 -22.05 -0.89
N GLN A 43 -13.57 -21.18 -1.80
CA GLN A 43 -12.42 -21.40 -2.70
C GLN A 43 -11.13 -21.69 -1.93
N TYR A 44 -10.93 -21.01 -0.81
CA TYR A 44 -9.76 -21.20 0.05
C TYR A 44 -9.96 -22.27 1.14
N GLY A 45 -11.03 -23.10 1.02
CA GLY A 45 -11.30 -24.22 1.92
C GLY A 45 -11.56 -23.82 3.37
N LYS A 46 -11.92 -22.56 3.65
CA LYS A 46 -12.22 -22.06 5.01
C LYS A 46 -13.56 -22.58 5.53
N ILE A 47 -14.52 -22.79 4.62
CA ILE A 47 -15.83 -23.38 4.85
C ILE A 47 -16.13 -24.39 3.74
N ARG A 48 -17.01 -25.37 4.03
CA ARG A 48 -17.38 -26.42 3.08
C ARG A 48 -18.36 -25.89 2.05
N LYS A 49 -18.25 -26.43 0.82
CA LYS A 49 -19.25 -26.28 -0.23
C LYS A 49 -20.16 -27.50 -0.23
N TYR A 50 -21.45 -27.28 -0.13
CA TYR A 50 -22.47 -28.27 -0.36
C TYR A 50 -23.18 -27.98 -1.67
N VAL A 51 -23.54 -29.00 -2.44
CA VAL A 51 -24.22 -28.82 -3.73
C VAL A 51 -25.50 -29.65 -3.70
N PHE A 52 -26.64 -28.99 -3.88
CA PHE A 52 -27.96 -29.60 -4.00
C PHE A 52 -28.67 -28.99 -5.21
N GLY A 53 -29.19 -29.85 -6.12
CA GLY A 53 -29.91 -29.37 -7.30
C GLY A 53 -29.12 -28.38 -8.18
N GLY A 54 -27.79 -28.54 -8.29
CA GLY A 54 -26.92 -27.63 -9.04
C GLY A 54 -26.55 -26.30 -8.33
N ASN A 55 -27.18 -26.01 -7.20
CA ASN A 55 -26.92 -24.80 -6.43
C ASN A 55 -25.89 -25.04 -5.31
N THR A 56 -25.13 -23.99 -4.97
CA THR A 56 -24.15 -24.02 -3.89
C THR A 56 -24.76 -23.55 -2.58
N PHE A 57 -24.56 -24.35 -1.52
CA PHE A 57 -25.02 -24.08 -0.16
C PHE A 57 -23.83 -24.08 0.81
N VAL A 58 -24.02 -23.42 1.94
CA VAL A 58 -23.06 -23.31 3.05
C VAL A 58 -23.73 -23.67 4.36
N ASP A 59 -23.05 -24.43 5.22
CA ASP A 59 -23.50 -24.72 6.59
C ASP A 59 -23.27 -23.48 7.45
N ILE A 60 -24.37 -22.95 8.03
CA ILE A 60 -24.35 -21.72 8.82
C ILE A 60 -23.56 -21.90 10.13
N GLU A 61 -23.64 -23.08 10.76
CA GLU A 61 -22.87 -23.34 11.97
C GLU A 61 -21.35 -23.39 11.70
N GLU A 62 -20.93 -23.95 10.56
CA GLU A 62 -19.52 -23.92 10.14
C GLU A 62 -19.06 -22.49 9.87
N LEU A 63 -19.88 -21.69 9.19
CA LEU A 63 -19.59 -20.29 8.91
C LEU A 63 -19.55 -19.45 10.20
N LYS A 64 -20.46 -19.68 11.11
CA LYS A 64 -20.50 -19.03 12.43
C LYS A 64 -19.23 -19.33 13.22
N LYS A 65 -18.83 -20.60 13.34
CA LYS A 65 -17.56 -21.00 13.98
C LYS A 65 -16.35 -20.33 13.33
N TYR A 66 -16.36 -20.19 12.00
CA TYR A 66 -15.30 -19.47 11.28
C TYR A 66 -15.24 -17.99 11.71
N TYR A 67 -16.38 -17.30 11.78
CA TYR A 67 -16.40 -15.88 12.17
C TYR A 67 -16.12 -15.66 13.66
N ASP A 68 -16.60 -16.55 14.54
CA ASP A 68 -16.37 -16.48 15.99
C ASP A 68 -14.91 -16.75 16.38
N ALA A 69 -14.15 -17.45 15.52
CA ALA A 69 -12.71 -17.66 15.71
C ALA A 69 -11.87 -16.38 15.52
N PHE A 70 -12.46 -15.27 15.03
CA PHE A 70 -11.78 -13.97 14.95
C PHE A 70 -12.10 -13.12 16.17
N PRO A 71 -11.08 -12.46 16.78
CA PRO A 71 -11.30 -11.61 17.95
C PRO A 71 -12.33 -10.51 17.64
N ASN A 72 -13.36 -10.46 18.48
CA ASN A 72 -14.44 -9.50 18.36
C ASN A 72 -13.94 -8.10 18.79
N GLU A 73 -14.45 -7.03 18.17
CA GLU A 73 -14.17 -5.64 18.55
C GLU A 73 -14.31 -5.38 20.06
N ASN A 74 -15.24 -6.07 20.72
CA ASN A 74 -15.45 -5.98 22.15
C ASN A 74 -14.26 -6.49 22.99
N GLU A 75 -13.51 -7.49 22.52
CA GLU A 75 -12.28 -7.95 23.17
C GLU A 75 -11.15 -6.95 22.98
N TRP A 76 -11.08 -6.31 21.82
CA TRP A 76 -10.12 -5.26 21.55
C TRP A 76 -10.37 -4.02 22.42
N ARG A 77 -11.65 -3.66 22.61
CA ARG A 77 -12.05 -2.58 23.54
C ARG A 77 -11.57 -2.84 24.98
N LYS A 78 -11.66 -4.10 25.43
CA LYS A 78 -11.16 -4.49 26.76
C LYS A 78 -9.64 -4.40 26.88
N LYS A 79 -8.91 -4.74 25.80
CA LYS A 79 -7.44 -4.78 25.81
C LYS A 79 -6.79 -3.40 25.63
N LEU A 80 -7.38 -2.52 24.83
CA LEU A 80 -6.82 -1.19 24.50
C LEU A 80 -7.17 -0.08 25.50
N GLY A 81 -8.17 -0.30 26.39
CA GLY A 81 -8.59 0.70 27.37
C GLY A 81 -9.78 1.56 26.93
N LYS A 82 -10.21 2.48 27.83
CA LYS A 82 -11.41 3.31 27.65
C LYS A 82 -11.16 4.65 26.96
N ASP A 83 -9.93 5.11 26.91
CA ASP A 83 -9.47 6.40 26.38
C ASP A 83 -9.15 6.38 24.88
N ILE A 84 -9.57 5.33 24.19
CA ILE A 84 -9.42 5.17 22.74
C ILE A 84 -10.59 5.82 22.00
N ASN A 85 -10.28 6.71 21.07
CA ASN A 85 -11.26 7.24 20.15
C ASN A 85 -11.60 6.21 19.04
N TRP A 86 -12.67 5.47 19.23
CA TRP A 86 -13.10 4.41 18.31
C TRP A 86 -13.63 4.94 16.96
N HIS A 87 -14.07 6.19 16.88
CA HIS A 87 -14.45 6.82 15.61
C HIS A 87 -13.25 6.90 14.65
N LEU A 88 -12.04 7.10 15.19
CA LEU A 88 -10.80 7.12 14.42
C LEU A 88 -10.30 5.74 13.98
N SER A 89 -11.05 4.67 14.25
CA SER A 89 -10.79 3.34 13.66
C SER A 89 -11.09 3.30 12.17
N PHE A 90 -12.05 4.11 11.73
CA PHE A 90 -12.58 4.12 10.36
C PHE A 90 -12.96 2.73 9.84
N ALA A 91 -13.39 1.85 10.75
CA ALA A 91 -13.76 0.46 10.42
C ALA A 91 -14.98 0.37 9.51
N GLN A 92 -15.82 1.41 9.48
CA GLN A 92 -17.00 1.52 8.60
C GLN A 92 -16.62 1.64 7.13
N TYR A 93 -15.41 2.13 6.79
CA TYR A 93 -14.96 2.28 5.42
C TYR A 93 -14.39 0.98 4.86
N LYS A 94 -14.76 0.63 3.63
CA LYS A 94 -14.19 -0.50 2.89
C LYS A 94 -12.75 -0.20 2.47
N GLU A 95 -12.00 -1.24 2.13
CA GLU A 95 -10.64 -1.10 1.60
C GLU A 95 -10.58 -0.20 0.35
N SER A 96 -11.58 -0.29 -0.54
CA SER A 96 -11.67 0.56 -1.73
C SER A 96 -11.86 2.04 -1.40
N GLU A 97 -12.56 2.36 -0.31
CA GLU A 97 -12.78 3.74 0.15
C GLU A 97 -11.54 4.30 0.87
N ARG A 98 -10.84 3.44 1.65
CA ARG A 98 -9.57 3.78 2.30
C ARG A 98 -8.40 3.93 1.32
N THR A 99 -8.56 3.40 0.12
CA THR A 99 -7.55 3.44 -0.94
C THR A 99 -8.11 4.03 -2.23
N LYS A 100 -9.06 4.98 -2.09
CA LYS A 100 -9.74 5.65 -3.21
C LYS A 100 -8.73 6.27 -4.19
N HIS A 101 -9.08 6.34 -5.47
CA HIS A 101 -8.33 7.00 -6.56
C HIS A 101 -6.79 6.94 -6.38
N VAL A 102 -6.10 8.09 -6.46
CA VAL A 102 -4.63 8.19 -6.43
C VAL A 102 -3.98 7.80 -5.10
N HIS A 103 -4.74 7.67 -4.00
CA HIS A 103 -4.16 7.18 -2.74
C HIS A 103 -3.55 5.77 -2.87
N ARG A 104 -4.03 4.96 -3.83
CA ARG A 104 -3.46 3.65 -4.15
C ARG A 104 -2.55 3.66 -5.37
N LEU A 105 -2.16 4.82 -5.89
CA LEU A 105 -1.38 4.91 -7.11
C LEU A 105 -0.06 4.13 -7.02
N HIS A 106 0.60 4.15 -5.89
CA HIS A 106 1.80 3.35 -5.63
C HIS A 106 1.74 2.69 -4.25
N PRO A 107 2.16 1.42 -4.11
CA PRO A 107 2.27 0.77 -2.80
C PRO A 107 3.32 1.47 -1.93
N TYR A 108 2.95 1.84 -0.72
CA TYR A 108 3.81 2.50 0.25
C TYR A 108 3.52 1.95 1.65
N LYS A 109 4.56 1.56 2.39
CA LYS A 109 4.43 1.09 3.78
C LYS A 109 4.41 2.29 4.72
N GLY A 110 3.64 2.19 5.80
CA GLY A 110 3.64 3.21 6.86
C GLY A 110 2.78 4.45 6.58
N LYS A 111 1.94 4.46 5.51
CA LYS A 111 1.01 5.57 5.28
C LYS A 111 -0.24 5.44 6.15
N PHE A 112 -0.75 6.55 6.64
CA PHE A 112 -2.08 6.64 7.21
C PHE A 112 -3.18 6.65 6.12
N ILE A 113 -4.42 6.42 6.53
CA ILE A 113 -5.56 6.43 5.60
C ILE A 113 -6.05 7.86 5.34
N PRO A 114 -6.63 8.14 4.14
CA PRO A 114 -7.13 9.47 3.79
C PRO A 114 -8.13 10.04 4.80
N GLN A 115 -9.03 9.21 5.29
CA GLN A 115 -10.06 9.60 6.26
C GLN A 115 -9.50 10.15 7.57
N LEU A 116 -8.29 9.71 7.96
CA LEU A 116 -7.62 10.27 9.13
C LEU A 116 -7.16 11.71 8.88
N VAL A 117 -6.61 11.97 7.70
CA VAL A 117 -6.21 13.33 7.28
C VAL A 117 -7.45 14.21 7.18
N GLU A 118 -8.47 13.73 6.48
CA GLU A 118 -9.76 14.44 6.29
C GLU A 118 -10.35 14.87 7.63
N TYR A 119 -10.39 13.99 8.62
CA TYR A 119 -10.92 14.28 9.95
C TYR A 119 -10.26 15.48 10.62
N PHE A 120 -8.95 15.66 10.48
CA PHE A 120 -8.25 16.80 11.09
C PHE A 120 -8.26 18.06 10.24
N LEU A 121 -8.34 17.92 8.91
CA LEU A 121 -8.29 19.05 7.98
C LEU A 121 -9.66 19.62 7.62
N ASP A 122 -10.74 18.87 7.79
CA ASP A 122 -12.10 19.31 7.47
C ASP A 122 -12.71 20.23 8.55
N SER A 123 -13.86 20.81 8.23
CA SER A 123 -14.63 21.66 9.15
C SER A 123 -15.57 20.87 10.07
N HIS A 124 -15.55 19.54 10.05
CA HIS A 124 -16.38 18.70 10.93
C HIS A 124 -15.91 18.83 12.38
N THR A 125 -16.85 18.89 13.33
CA THR A 125 -16.59 18.86 14.77
C THR A 125 -17.42 17.77 15.44
N ASP A 126 -16.86 17.15 16.46
CA ASP A 126 -17.51 16.12 17.27
C ASP A 126 -17.08 16.20 18.75
N GLU A 127 -17.42 15.22 19.54
CA GLU A 127 -17.05 15.17 20.98
C GLU A 127 -15.52 15.13 21.23
N PHE A 128 -14.74 14.68 20.25
CA PHE A 128 -13.28 14.59 20.34
C PHE A 128 -12.56 15.74 19.64
N LYS A 129 -13.05 16.16 18.46
CA LYS A 129 -12.56 17.30 17.71
C LYS A 129 -13.54 18.47 17.90
N ARG A 130 -13.27 19.32 18.89
CA ARG A 130 -14.16 20.45 19.26
C ARG A 130 -13.90 21.74 18.50
N GLU A 131 -12.82 21.80 17.72
CA GLU A 131 -12.35 22.99 17.00
C GLU A 131 -12.09 22.65 15.54
N ILE A 132 -12.26 23.64 14.68
CA ILE A 132 -11.84 23.59 13.29
C ILE A 132 -10.40 24.10 13.22
N TYR A 133 -9.48 23.22 12.84
CA TYR A 133 -8.05 23.53 12.81
C TYR A 133 -7.60 24.16 11.49
N PHE A 134 -8.22 23.76 10.38
CA PHE A 134 -7.90 24.23 9.03
C PHE A 134 -9.16 24.68 8.31
N GLN A 135 -9.00 25.67 7.42
CA GLN A 135 -10.06 26.22 6.59
C GLN A 135 -9.64 26.19 5.10
N LYS A 136 -10.62 26.34 4.21
CA LYS A 136 -10.33 26.47 2.77
C LYS A 136 -9.40 27.66 2.52
N GLY A 137 -8.38 27.44 1.70
CA GLY A 137 -7.35 28.43 1.40
C GLY A 137 -6.16 28.44 2.37
N ASP A 138 -6.24 27.79 3.53
CA ASP A 138 -5.09 27.62 4.42
C ASP A 138 -3.97 26.81 3.74
N ILE A 139 -2.76 26.86 4.32
CA ILE A 139 -1.63 26.02 3.91
C ILE A 139 -1.33 24.99 5.00
N VAL A 140 -1.35 23.70 4.67
CA VAL A 140 -0.88 22.62 5.54
C VAL A 140 0.49 22.12 5.09
N LEU A 141 1.37 21.79 6.05
CA LEU A 141 2.69 21.22 5.80
C LEU A 141 2.74 19.76 6.27
N ASP A 142 3.35 18.91 5.44
CA ASP A 142 3.70 17.53 5.79
C ASP A 142 5.21 17.31 5.58
N PRO A 143 6.05 17.49 6.63
CA PRO A 143 7.50 17.38 6.51
C PRO A 143 8.02 15.93 6.38
N PHE A 144 7.14 14.94 6.40
CA PHE A 144 7.42 13.52 6.16
C PHE A 144 6.40 12.94 5.17
N CYS A 145 6.32 13.56 4.00
CA CYS A 145 5.23 13.44 3.05
C CYS A 145 4.98 12.01 2.53
N GLY A 146 6.05 11.21 2.44
CA GLY A 146 5.99 9.84 1.93
C GLY A 146 5.29 9.76 0.58
N SER A 147 4.12 9.15 0.56
CA SER A 147 3.35 8.99 -0.68
C SER A 147 2.27 10.07 -0.91
N GLY A 148 2.32 11.20 -0.22
CA GLY A 148 1.47 12.37 -0.47
C GLY A 148 0.02 12.26 -0.02
N THR A 149 -0.29 11.50 1.03
CA THR A 149 -1.67 11.35 1.50
C THR A 149 -2.24 12.68 1.99
N THR A 150 -1.47 13.45 2.75
CA THR A 150 -1.84 14.78 3.24
C THR A 150 -2.11 15.75 2.08
N LEU A 151 -1.23 15.77 1.07
CA LEU A 151 -1.35 16.67 -0.08
C LEU A 151 -2.61 16.40 -0.91
N VAL A 152 -2.89 15.13 -1.19
CA VAL A 152 -4.08 14.71 -1.95
C VAL A 152 -5.35 15.08 -1.20
N GLN A 153 -5.41 14.81 0.11
CA GLN A 153 -6.62 15.09 0.89
C GLN A 153 -6.82 16.59 1.12
N ALA A 154 -5.74 17.35 1.31
CA ALA A 154 -5.80 18.81 1.40
C ALA A 154 -6.37 19.42 0.11
N ASN A 155 -5.92 18.92 -1.07
CA ASN A 155 -6.47 19.39 -2.34
C ASN A 155 -7.99 19.17 -2.43
N GLU A 156 -8.50 17.98 -2.09
CA GLU A 156 -9.94 17.69 -2.08
C GLU A 156 -10.73 18.65 -1.19
N LEU A 157 -10.12 19.11 -0.09
CA LEU A 157 -10.74 20.02 0.88
C LEU A 157 -10.58 21.51 0.53
N GLY A 158 -9.88 21.83 -0.56
CA GLY A 158 -9.61 23.20 -0.95
C GLY A 158 -8.55 23.89 -0.06
N ILE A 159 -7.60 23.14 0.45
CA ILE A 159 -6.48 23.57 1.28
C ILE A 159 -5.20 23.45 0.46
N HIS A 160 -4.32 24.45 0.48
CA HIS A 160 -2.99 24.38 -0.09
C HIS A 160 -2.12 23.43 0.73
N ALA A 161 -1.18 22.74 0.09
CA ALA A 161 -0.33 21.81 0.83
C ALA A 161 1.12 21.80 0.32
N ILE A 162 2.04 21.73 1.28
CA ILE A 162 3.47 21.56 1.05
C ILE A 162 3.88 20.22 1.68
N GLY A 163 4.51 19.35 0.90
CA GLY A 163 5.15 18.14 1.38
C GLY A 163 6.66 18.24 1.25
N ILE A 164 7.37 17.55 2.13
CA ILE A 164 8.82 17.37 2.02
C ILE A 164 9.11 15.89 2.22
N ASP A 165 9.98 15.32 1.40
CA ASP A 165 10.49 13.96 1.61
C ASP A 165 11.96 13.89 1.20
N ILE A 166 12.75 13.16 1.97
CA ILE A 166 14.18 12.95 1.68
C ILE A 166 14.38 12.07 0.44
N SER A 167 13.43 11.19 0.17
CA SER A 167 13.44 10.29 -0.98
C SER A 167 12.86 10.98 -2.22
N PHE A 168 13.70 11.19 -3.23
CA PHE A 168 13.26 11.71 -4.52
C PHE A 168 12.09 10.90 -5.10
N PHE A 169 12.13 9.57 -4.99
CA PHE A 169 11.07 8.72 -5.53
C PHE A 169 9.74 8.88 -4.80
N ASN A 170 9.75 9.11 -3.49
CA ASN A 170 8.53 9.42 -2.72
C ASN A 170 7.95 10.78 -3.16
N ALA A 171 8.80 11.80 -3.30
CA ALA A 171 8.38 13.10 -3.82
C ALA A 171 7.81 12.99 -5.24
N LEU A 172 8.39 12.17 -6.11
CA LEU A 172 7.89 11.88 -7.44
C LEU A 172 6.49 11.24 -7.40
N ILE A 173 6.29 10.20 -6.56
CA ILE A 173 4.97 9.58 -6.35
C ILE A 173 3.94 10.62 -5.91
N SER A 174 4.31 11.49 -4.98
CA SER A 174 3.44 12.52 -4.42
C SER A 174 3.09 13.57 -5.48
N ASN A 175 4.06 14.06 -6.23
CA ASN A 175 3.86 15.05 -7.29
C ASN A 175 3.01 14.50 -8.45
N VAL A 176 3.22 13.24 -8.86
CA VAL A 176 2.37 12.60 -9.89
C VAL A 176 0.91 12.51 -9.43
N LYS A 177 0.64 12.31 -8.16
CA LYS A 177 -0.75 12.27 -7.65
C LYS A 177 -1.46 13.61 -7.71
N ILE A 178 -0.75 14.68 -7.36
CA ILE A 178 -1.35 16.01 -7.18
C ILE A 178 -1.39 16.86 -8.45
N LYS A 179 -0.47 16.63 -9.39
CA LYS A 179 -0.44 17.37 -10.66
C LYS A 179 -1.68 17.14 -11.53
N LYS A 180 -2.01 18.13 -12.35
CA LYS A 180 -2.95 17.99 -13.44
C LYS A 180 -2.21 17.45 -14.66
N HIS A 181 -2.74 16.40 -15.26
CA HIS A 181 -2.09 15.68 -16.36
C HIS A 181 -2.84 15.80 -17.67
N ASN A 182 -2.11 15.82 -18.79
CA ASN A 182 -2.70 15.58 -20.11
C ASN A 182 -2.92 14.07 -20.30
N LEU A 183 -4.07 13.59 -19.85
CA LEU A 183 -4.39 12.16 -19.86
C LEU A 183 -4.42 11.55 -21.25
N THR A 184 -4.82 12.32 -22.27
CA THR A 184 -4.82 11.87 -23.67
C THR A 184 -3.40 11.65 -24.18
N LEU A 185 -2.47 12.56 -23.88
CA LEU A 185 -1.07 12.40 -24.26
C LEU A 185 -0.43 11.19 -23.57
N ILE A 186 -0.72 10.99 -22.29
CA ILE A 186 -0.25 9.82 -21.53
C ILE A 186 -0.78 8.53 -22.15
N GLU A 187 -2.09 8.46 -22.45
CA GLU A 187 -2.74 7.29 -23.03
C GLU A 187 -2.15 6.92 -24.40
N ASN A 188 -1.95 7.92 -25.29
CA ASN A 188 -1.31 7.72 -26.58
C ASN A 188 0.14 7.21 -26.43
N THR A 189 0.88 7.76 -25.47
CA THR A 189 2.27 7.33 -25.22
C THR A 189 2.32 5.91 -24.67
N ILE A 190 1.38 5.52 -23.77
CA ILE A 190 1.22 4.14 -23.30
C ILE A 190 0.98 3.19 -24.49
N HIS A 191 0.08 3.52 -25.39
CA HIS A 191 -0.18 2.69 -26.57
C HIS A 191 1.07 2.50 -27.44
N LYS A 192 1.82 3.56 -27.68
CA LYS A 192 3.10 3.52 -28.42
C LYS A 192 4.11 2.60 -27.73
N LEU A 193 4.32 2.77 -26.41
CA LEU A 193 5.26 1.95 -25.64
C LEU A 193 4.82 0.48 -25.59
N THR A 194 3.51 0.22 -25.43
CA THR A 194 2.99 -1.14 -25.42
C THR A 194 3.20 -1.84 -26.76
N SER A 195 3.03 -1.12 -27.89
CA SER A 195 3.35 -1.65 -29.20
C SER A 195 4.83 -1.98 -29.35
N LYS A 196 5.72 -1.05 -28.95
CA LYS A 196 7.18 -1.28 -28.97
C LYS A 196 7.58 -2.48 -28.10
N LEU A 197 6.99 -2.64 -26.91
CA LEU A 197 7.24 -3.80 -26.05
C LEU A 197 6.83 -5.11 -26.73
N LYS A 198 5.67 -5.15 -27.38
CA LYS A 198 5.21 -6.32 -28.15
C LYS A 198 6.16 -6.64 -29.31
N ASP A 199 6.64 -5.63 -30.01
CA ASP A 199 7.63 -5.82 -31.08
C ASP A 199 8.96 -6.35 -30.55
N PHE A 200 9.45 -5.81 -29.42
CA PHE A 200 10.64 -6.32 -28.73
C PHE A 200 10.51 -7.79 -28.34
N GLN A 201 9.30 -8.24 -27.98
CA GLN A 201 9.02 -9.60 -27.55
C GLN A 201 8.84 -10.61 -28.71
N LYS A 202 8.56 -10.17 -29.95
CA LYS A 202 8.28 -11.07 -31.09
C LYS A 202 9.38 -12.10 -31.36
N ASN A 203 10.64 -11.72 -31.14
CA ASN A 203 11.80 -12.59 -31.37
C ASN A 203 12.27 -13.31 -30.10
N ARG A 204 11.47 -13.33 -29.04
CA ARG A 204 11.81 -13.92 -27.74
C ARG A 204 10.87 -15.04 -27.38
N ASN A 205 11.43 -16.15 -26.98
CA ASN A 205 10.67 -17.37 -26.68
C ASN A 205 9.94 -17.33 -25.32
N ASN A 206 10.15 -16.30 -24.48
CA ASN A 206 9.64 -16.26 -23.11
C ASN A 206 8.10 -16.26 -23.01
N ILE A 207 7.41 -15.63 -23.96
CA ILE A 207 5.93 -15.61 -23.99
C ILE A 207 5.38 -17.01 -24.28
N VAL A 208 5.83 -17.62 -25.37
CA VAL A 208 5.40 -18.98 -25.78
C VAL A 208 5.78 -20.02 -24.72
N PHE A 209 6.97 -19.86 -24.12
CA PHE A 209 7.39 -20.67 -22.98
C PHE A 209 6.42 -20.55 -21.79
N GLU A 210 6.06 -19.31 -21.41
CA GLU A 210 5.18 -19.05 -20.28
C GLU A 210 3.78 -19.64 -20.51
N GLU A 211 3.24 -19.53 -21.72
CA GLU A 211 1.96 -20.13 -22.10
C GLU A 211 2.00 -21.66 -21.99
N HIS A 212 3.06 -22.30 -22.50
CA HIS A 212 3.22 -23.77 -22.42
C HIS A 212 3.39 -24.21 -20.96
N LEU A 213 4.23 -23.53 -20.19
CA LEU A 213 4.41 -23.82 -18.77
C LEU A 213 3.08 -23.69 -18.00
N LEU A 214 2.27 -22.68 -18.30
CA LEU A 214 0.95 -22.49 -17.68
C LEU A 214 -0.01 -23.64 -18.04
N SER A 215 0.02 -24.14 -19.28
CA SER A 215 -0.76 -25.29 -19.71
C SER A 215 -0.39 -26.54 -18.91
N GLU A 216 0.90 -26.86 -18.79
CA GLU A 216 1.38 -28.01 -18.02
C GLU A 216 1.08 -27.89 -16.52
N LEU A 217 1.27 -26.69 -15.95
CA LEU A 217 0.88 -26.40 -14.56
C LEU A 217 -0.64 -26.59 -14.33
N THR A 218 -1.45 -26.22 -15.30
CA THR A 218 -2.91 -26.36 -15.18
C THR A 218 -3.30 -27.83 -15.14
N LYS A 219 -2.77 -28.66 -16.03
CA LYS A 219 -2.99 -30.11 -16.05
C LYS A 219 -2.54 -30.74 -14.72
N PHE A 220 -1.32 -30.46 -14.30
CA PHE A 220 -0.73 -30.98 -13.07
C PHE A 220 -1.53 -30.56 -11.81
N ASN A 221 -1.87 -29.29 -11.70
CA ASN A 221 -2.63 -28.79 -10.55
C ASN A 221 -4.07 -29.32 -10.49
N ASN A 222 -4.73 -29.52 -11.63
CA ASN A 222 -6.06 -30.14 -11.66
C ASN A 222 -6.02 -31.59 -11.17
N GLN A 223 -4.92 -32.32 -11.44
CA GLN A 223 -4.75 -33.69 -11.03
C GLN A 223 -4.41 -33.80 -9.54
N TYR A 224 -3.43 -33.04 -9.05
CA TYR A 224 -2.84 -33.22 -7.73
C TYR A 224 -3.33 -32.22 -6.67
N PHE A 225 -3.79 -31.04 -7.08
CA PHE A 225 -4.23 -29.96 -6.20
C PHE A 225 -5.65 -29.43 -6.55
N PRO A 226 -6.65 -30.33 -6.75
CA PRO A 226 -7.99 -29.89 -7.15
C PRO A 226 -8.62 -28.98 -6.09
N SER A 227 -9.00 -27.75 -6.50
CA SER A 227 -9.65 -26.78 -5.61
C SER A 227 -11.18 -26.97 -5.67
N PRO A 228 -11.90 -26.95 -4.54
CA PRO A 228 -11.44 -26.66 -3.16
C PRO A 228 -11.02 -27.91 -2.35
N ASP A 229 -11.12 -29.11 -2.94
CA ASP A 229 -11.02 -30.39 -2.24
C ASP A 229 -9.66 -30.62 -1.59
N TYR A 230 -8.58 -30.27 -2.28
CA TYR A 230 -7.23 -30.40 -1.73
C TYR A 230 -7.09 -29.64 -0.41
N LYS A 231 -7.44 -28.34 -0.39
CA LYS A 231 -7.32 -27.52 0.82
C LYS A 231 -8.22 -27.99 1.95
N ARG A 232 -9.37 -28.59 1.63
CA ARG A 232 -10.25 -29.21 2.62
C ARG A 232 -9.63 -30.43 3.25
N LYS A 233 -9.00 -31.32 2.45
CA LYS A 233 -8.28 -32.50 2.92
C LYS A 233 -7.11 -32.12 3.84
N VAL A 234 -6.32 -31.12 3.46
CA VAL A 234 -5.23 -30.57 4.28
C VAL A 234 -5.76 -30.07 5.63
N ARG A 235 -6.81 -29.26 5.63
CA ARG A 235 -7.38 -28.69 6.88
C ARG A 235 -7.96 -29.76 7.80
N ASN A 236 -8.48 -30.84 7.25
CA ASN A 236 -9.01 -31.97 8.01
C ASN A 236 -7.94 -32.98 8.46
N GLY A 237 -6.66 -32.71 8.20
CA GLY A 237 -5.54 -33.59 8.57
C GLY A 237 -5.47 -34.90 7.76
N ILE A 238 -6.19 -34.98 6.62
CA ILE A 238 -6.16 -36.17 5.74
C ILE A 238 -4.88 -36.18 4.88
N ILE A 239 -4.37 -35.00 4.57
CA ILE A 239 -3.12 -34.81 3.81
C ILE A 239 -2.21 -33.93 4.66
N ASP A 240 -0.96 -34.36 4.86
CA ASP A 240 0.11 -33.51 5.33
C ASP A 240 0.51 -32.55 4.21
N GLU A 241 0.22 -31.25 4.40
CA GLU A 241 0.43 -30.22 3.35
C GLU A 241 1.89 -30.11 2.96
N GLU A 242 2.80 -30.19 3.93
CA GLU A 242 4.22 -29.92 3.69
C GLU A 242 4.91 -31.10 2.96
N GLU A 243 4.64 -32.31 3.41
CA GLU A 243 5.18 -33.53 2.80
C GLU A 243 4.65 -33.71 1.37
N TYR A 244 3.32 -33.66 1.21
CA TYR A 244 2.66 -33.82 -0.09
C TYR A 244 3.10 -32.73 -1.10
N ALA A 245 3.13 -31.48 -0.65
CA ALA A 245 3.55 -30.37 -1.52
C ALA A 245 4.99 -30.53 -1.98
N LYS A 246 5.89 -30.95 -1.10
CA LYS A 246 7.31 -31.17 -1.41
C LYS A 246 7.52 -32.32 -2.39
N GLU A 247 6.74 -33.40 -2.25
CA GLU A 247 6.75 -34.54 -3.18
C GLU A 247 6.32 -34.07 -4.59
N LYS A 248 5.16 -33.43 -4.68
CA LYS A 248 4.60 -32.99 -5.96
C LYS A 248 5.40 -31.86 -6.63
N GLU A 249 6.02 -31.01 -5.83
CA GLU A 249 6.97 -30.01 -6.36
C GLU A 249 8.16 -30.68 -7.05
N LYS A 250 8.73 -31.73 -6.45
CA LYS A 250 9.82 -32.52 -7.05
C LYS A 250 9.39 -33.21 -8.34
N GLU A 251 8.16 -33.70 -8.43
CA GLU A 251 7.62 -34.33 -9.64
C GLU A 251 7.46 -33.33 -10.79
N PHE A 252 7.13 -32.07 -10.53
CA PHE A 252 6.94 -31.05 -11.56
C PHE A 252 8.27 -30.43 -12.04
N ILE A 253 9.30 -30.39 -11.22
CA ILE A 253 10.60 -29.75 -11.54
C ILE A 253 11.22 -30.25 -12.86
N PRO A 254 11.25 -31.57 -13.19
CA PRO A 254 11.77 -32.06 -14.47
C PRO A 254 11.04 -31.47 -15.67
N ILE A 255 9.70 -31.36 -15.62
CA ILE A 255 8.88 -30.76 -16.68
C ILE A 255 9.29 -29.30 -16.90
N TYR A 256 9.48 -28.57 -15.82
CA TYR A 256 9.92 -27.18 -15.86
C TYR A 256 11.30 -27.04 -16.55
N TYR A 257 12.28 -27.85 -16.20
CA TYR A 257 13.61 -27.79 -16.81
C TYR A 257 13.61 -28.22 -18.28
N GLN A 258 12.83 -29.23 -18.66
CA GLN A 258 12.65 -29.61 -20.05
C GLN A 258 12.08 -28.46 -20.91
N LEU A 259 11.11 -27.72 -20.38
CA LEU A 259 10.57 -26.55 -21.05
C LEU A 259 11.60 -25.43 -21.17
N LEU A 260 12.37 -25.13 -20.12
CA LEU A 260 13.46 -24.15 -20.18
C LEU A 260 14.48 -24.47 -21.28
N GLN A 261 14.86 -25.73 -21.39
CA GLN A 261 15.79 -26.19 -22.41
C GLN A 261 15.17 -26.10 -23.80
N LYS A 262 13.94 -26.58 -23.97
CA LYS A 262 13.22 -26.54 -25.25
C LYS A 262 13.12 -25.14 -25.83
N TYR A 263 12.82 -24.13 -24.98
CA TYR A 263 12.65 -22.74 -25.38
C TYR A 263 13.91 -21.89 -25.21
N GLN A 264 15.02 -22.47 -24.76
CA GLN A 264 16.31 -21.80 -24.52
C GLN A 264 16.16 -20.58 -23.59
N ILE A 265 15.39 -20.74 -22.53
CA ILE A 265 15.14 -19.64 -21.57
C ILE A 265 16.28 -19.56 -20.56
N LYS A 266 16.98 -18.44 -20.54
CA LYS A 266 17.95 -18.10 -19.52
C LYS A 266 17.20 -17.49 -18.32
N ILE A 267 17.42 -18.05 -17.13
CA ILE A 267 16.70 -17.65 -15.91
C ILE A 267 17.44 -16.56 -15.13
N LYS A 268 18.75 -16.78 -14.92
CA LYS A 268 19.57 -15.92 -14.06
C LYS A 268 20.30 -14.85 -14.87
N GLN A 269 20.52 -13.73 -14.26
CA GLN A 269 21.43 -12.71 -14.76
C GLN A 269 22.89 -13.25 -14.78
N ASP A 270 23.75 -12.62 -15.59
CA ASP A 270 25.18 -12.94 -15.62
C ASP A 270 25.89 -12.44 -14.36
N LYS A 271 25.40 -11.34 -13.81
CA LYS A 271 25.86 -10.72 -12.56
C LYS A 271 24.85 -10.92 -11.44
N ASN A 272 25.28 -10.74 -10.21
CA ASN A 272 24.43 -10.80 -9.02
C ASN A 272 24.88 -9.71 -8.01
N GLU A 273 25.11 -8.51 -8.50
CA GLU A 273 25.70 -7.41 -7.76
C GLU A 273 24.64 -6.43 -7.26
N THR A 274 23.56 -6.28 -8.03
CA THR A 274 22.53 -5.29 -7.78
C THR A 274 21.22 -5.91 -7.28
N PHE A 275 20.31 -5.07 -6.78
CA PHE A 275 18.95 -5.50 -6.43
C PHE A 275 18.24 -6.10 -7.65
N LEU A 276 18.39 -5.47 -8.81
CA LEU A 276 17.74 -5.92 -10.04
C LEU A 276 18.29 -7.28 -10.51
N ASP A 277 19.60 -7.51 -10.41
CA ASP A 277 20.22 -8.81 -10.77
C ASP A 277 19.70 -9.95 -9.87
N LYS A 278 19.49 -9.64 -8.61
CA LYS A 278 19.05 -10.63 -7.61
C LYS A 278 17.56 -10.95 -7.71
N TRP A 279 16.72 -9.94 -7.94
CA TRP A 279 15.27 -10.06 -7.74
C TRP A 279 14.45 -10.17 -9.01
N PHE A 280 15.08 -10.16 -10.20
CA PHE A 280 14.37 -10.33 -11.46
C PHE A 280 14.95 -11.46 -12.28
N LEU A 281 14.08 -12.27 -12.88
CA LEU A 281 14.51 -13.22 -13.89
C LEU A 281 15.00 -12.47 -15.13
N GLU A 282 15.96 -13.07 -15.84
CA GLU A 282 16.59 -12.44 -17.01
C GLU A 282 15.57 -11.97 -18.07
N PRO A 283 14.54 -12.75 -18.45
CA PRO A 283 13.55 -12.29 -19.41
C PRO A 283 12.79 -11.05 -18.94
N VAL A 284 12.44 -11.01 -17.66
CA VAL A 284 11.71 -9.89 -17.03
C VAL A 284 12.59 -8.66 -16.96
N ARG A 285 13.87 -8.83 -16.57
CA ARG A 285 14.83 -7.74 -16.47
C ARG A 285 15.01 -7.04 -17.82
N LYS A 286 15.20 -7.78 -18.90
CA LYS A 286 15.34 -7.23 -20.25
C LYS A 286 14.13 -6.42 -20.71
N GLU A 287 12.91 -6.87 -20.37
CA GLU A 287 11.69 -6.13 -20.70
C GLU A 287 11.56 -4.83 -19.88
N ILE A 288 11.98 -4.86 -18.60
CA ILE A 288 12.02 -3.68 -17.74
C ILE A 288 13.05 -2.67 -18.27
N ASP A 289 14.27 -3.11 -18.57
CA ASP A 289 15.34 -2.26 -19.07
C ASP A 289 14.95 -1.60 -20.40
N PHE A 290 14.35 -2.38 -21.31
CA PHE A 290 13.83 -1.86 -22.59
C PHE A 290 12.82 -0.72 -22.37
N LEU A 291 11.81 -0.93 -21.51
CA LEU A 291 10.83 0.13 -21.24
C LEU A 291 11.43 1.32 -20.48
N ALA A 292 12.40 1.09 -19.60
CA ALA A 292 13.08 2.16 -18.89
C ALA A 292 13.87 3.07 -19.85
N GLU A 293 14.54 2.48 -20.86
CA GLU A 293 15.22 3.21 -21.92
C GLU A 293 14.23 4.03 -22.75
N GLU A 294 13.15 3.41 -23.22
CA GLU A 294 12.12 4.11 -23.98
C GLU A 294 11.46 5.26 -23.19
N ILE A 295 11.27 5.10 -21.89
CA ILE A 295 10.73 6.16 -21.03
C ILE A 295 11.74 7.30 -20.84
N ARG A 296 13.05 7.02 -20.78
CA ARG A 296 14.09 8.06 -20.67
C ARG A 296 14.09 9.01 -21.87
N GLU A 297 13.75 8.51 -23.05
CA GLU A 297 13.69 9.28 -24.31
C GLU A 297 12.43 10.15 -24.46
N ILE A 298 11.51 10.13 -23.49
CA ILE A 298 10.32 10.98 -23.53
C ILE A 298 10.68 12.40 -23.11
N ASP A 299 10.38 13.38 -23.96
CA ASP A 299 10.68 14.80 -23.72
C ASP A 299 9.73 15.42 -22.67
N ASP A 300 8.45 15.10 -22.73
CA ASP A 300 7.46 15.62 -21.79
C ASP A 300 7.68 15.04 -20.40
N LYS A 301 8.11 15.90 -19.48
CA LYS A 301 8.45 15.51 -18.10
C LYS A 301 7.27 14.92 -17.35
N ASP A 302 6.06 15.46 -17.52
CA ASP A 302 4.88 14.98 -16.77
C ASP A 302 4.45 13.60 -17.28
N VAL A 303 4.52 13.35 -18.58
CA VAL A 303 4.31 12.03 -19.17
C VAL A 303 5.37 11.04 -18.68
N LYS A 304 6.65 11.45 -18.72
CA LYS A 304 7.77 10.64 -18.21
C LYS A 304 7.58 10.26 -16.75
N ASP A 305 7.21 11.19 -15.89
CA ASP A 305 6.99 10.97 -14.45
C ASP A 305 5.87 9.95 -14.22
N VAL A 306 4.73 10.04 -14.93
CA VAL A 306 3.63 9.08 -14.82
C VAL A 306 4.06 7.68 -15.29
N LEU A 307 4.76 7.59 -16.42
CA LEU A 307 5.23 6.31 -16.95
C LEU A 307 6.30 5.67 -16.06
N THR A 308 7.15 6.46 -15.42
CA THR A 308 8.10 6.04 -14.38
C THR A 308 7.35 5.35 -13.22
N ILE A 309 6.24 5.93 -12.76
CA ILE A 309 5.41 5.32 -11.71
C ILE A 309 4.76 4.02 -12.21
N ILE A 310 4.26 3.98 -13.44
CA ILE A 310 3.65 2.77 -14.01
C ILE A 310 4.69 1.65 -14.11
N LEU A 311 5.88 1.92 -14.65
CA LEU A 311 6.95 0.93 -14.77
C LEU A 311 7.46 0.48 -13.40
N SER A 312 7.60 1.37 -12.44
CA SER A 312 7.95 1.04 -11.06
C SER A 312 6.93 0.07 -10.41
N ARG A 313 5.63 0.32 -10.58
CA ARG A 313 4.56 -0.59 -10.10
C ARG A 313 4.66 -1.96 -10.77
N THR A 314 4.90 -1.95 -12.08
CA THR A 314 5.06 -3.16 -12.88
C THR A 314 6.26 -3.98 -12.38
N ALA A 315 7.42 -3.37 -12.28
CA ALA A 315 8.64 -4.00 -11.78
C ALA A 315 8.43 -4.58 -10.36
N ARG A 316 7.85 -3.79 -9.45
CA ARG A 316 7.56 -4.26 -8.10
C ARG A 316 6.74 -5.56 -8.08
N SER A 317 5.79 -5.73 -8.99
CA SER A 317 4.94 -6.91 -9.08
C SER A 317 5.59 -8.08 -9.82
N CYS A 318 6.65 -7.82 -10.60
CA CYS A 318 7.36 -8.82 -11.40
C CYS A 318 8.62 -9.37 -10.73
N ARG A 319 8.88 -9.03 -9.45
CA ARG A 319 10.01 -9.58 -8.70
C ARG A 319 9.91 -11.10 -8.57
N ALA A 320 11.06 -11.77 -8.66
CA ALA A 320 11.19 -13.22 -8.51
C ALA A 320 10.99 -13.65 -7.05
N THR A 321 9.75 -13.68 -6.59
CA THR A 321 9.38 -14.02 -5.22
C THR A 321 8.09 -14.82 -5.16
N THR A 322 7.82 -15.46 -4.03
CA THR A 322 6.53 -16.14 -3.83
C THR A 322 5.38 -15.15 -3.63
N HIS A 323 4.16 -15.59 -3.83
CA HIS A 323 2.97 -14.77 -3.54
C HIS A 323 2.83 -14.40 -2.06
N ALA A 324 3.45 -15.16 -1.17
CA ALA A 324 3.44 -14.88 0.26
C ALA A 324 4.47 -13.82 0.67
N ASP A 325 5.57 -13.72 -0.08
CA ASP A 325 6.73 -12.89 0.27
C ASP A 325 6.83 -11.60 -0.54
N LEU A 326 5.75 -11.19 -1.23
CA LEU A 326 5.71 -9.93 -2.01
C LEU A 326 6.05 -8.68 -1.18
N ALA A 327 5.73 -8.71 0.11
CA ALA A 327 5.99 -7.58 1.02
C ALA A 327 7.37 -7.68 1.69
N THR A 328 7.88 -8.91 1.90
CA THR A 328 9.16 -9.20 2.54
C THR A 328 9.98 -10.13 1.66
N LEU A 329 10.96 -9.61 0.96
CA LEU A 329 11.80 -10.36 0.04
C LEU A 329 12.76 -11.28 0.82
N LYS A 330 12.42 -12.57 0.98
CA LYS A 330 13.26 -13.51 1.72
C LYS A 330 14.38 -14.11 0.87
N LYS A 331 14.02 -14.72 -0.25
CA LYS A 331 14.98 -15.21 -1.25
C LYS A 331 14.35 -15.21 -2.65
N PRO A 332 15.16 -15.04 -3.71
CA PRO A 332 14.68 -15.14 -5.09
C PRO A 332 14.13 -16.53 -5.40
N VAL A 333 13.06 -16.57 -6.18
CA VAL A 333 12.42 -17.80 -6.65
C VAL A 333 12.64 -17.90 -8.17
N THR A 334 13.44 -18.88 -8.57
CA THR A 334 13.84 -19.10 -9.98
C THR A 334 13.21 -20.34 -10.60
N THR A 335 12.45 -21.11 -9.80
CA THR A 335 11.77 -22.34 -10.22
C THR A 335 10.29 -22.28 -9.88
N THR A 336 9.52 -23.25 -10.35
CA THR A 336 8.16 -23.47 -9.84
C THR A 336 8.21 -23.84 -8.36
N TYR A 337 7.16 -23.51 -7.62
CA TYR A 337 7.12 -23.67 -6.17
C TYR A 337 5.69 -23.91 -5.68
N TYR A 338 5.54 -24.66 -4.59
CA TYR A 338 4.25 -24.77 -3.93
C TYR A 338 3.85 -23.48 -3.22
N CYS A 339 2.67 -22.97 -3.52
CA CYS A 339 2.14 -21.77 -2.91
C CYS A 339 1.06 -22.10 -1.86
N LYS A 340 1.39 -22.06 -0.57
CA LYS A 340 0.41 -22.26 0.53
C LYS A 340 -0.83 -21.38 0.41
N LYS A 341 -0.69 -20.15 -0.07
CA LYS A 341 -1.81 -19.23 -0.31
C LYS A 341 -2.79 -19.76 -1.34
N HIS A 342 -2.29 -20.29 -2.47
CA HIS A 342 -3.12 -20.80 -3.56
C HIS A 342 -3.41 -22.31 -3.41
N GLY A 343 -2.62 -23.05 -2.62
CA GLY A 343 -2.73 -24.51 -2.44
C GLY A 343 -2.45 -25.28 -3.73
N LYS A 344 -1.41 -24.87 -4.47
CA LYS A 344 -1.01 -25.47 -5.74
C LYS A 344 0.41 -25.07 -6.13
N ILE A 345 0.98 -25.75 -7.13
CA ILE A 345 2.24 -25.33 -7.72
C ILE A 345 2.02 -24.05 -8.52
N CYS A 346 2.84 -23.04 -8.25
CA CYS A 346 2.90 -21.77 -8.94
C CYS A 346 4.24 -21.60 -9.65
N LYS A 347 4.32 -20.63 -10.56
CA LYS A 347 5.51 -20.27 -11.30
C LYS A 347 5.98 -18.86 -10.97
N PRO A 348 7.26 -18.53 -11.13
CA PRO A 348 7.72 -17.16 -11.20
C PRO A 348 7.18 -16.46 -12.45
N ILE A 349 7.41 -15.18 -12.55
CA ILE A 349 6.96 -14.34 -13.68
C ILE A 349 8.05 -14.30 -14.74
N PHE A 350 7.69 -14.46 -16.02
CA PHE A 350 8.62 -14.48 -17.14
C PHE A 350 8.42 -13.32 -18.13
N SER A 351 7.33 -12.55 -17.97
CA SER A 351 7.06 -11.35 -18.74
C SER A 351 6.33 -10.32 -17.91
N ILE A 352 6.56 -9.04 -18.18
CA ILE A 352 5.90 -7.92 -17.50
C ILE A 352 4.51 -7.63 -18.07
N ASN A 353 4.10 -8.19 -19.21
CA ASN A 353 2.91 -7.82 -19.97
C ASN A 353 1.66 -7.67 -19.12
N LYS A 354 1.32 -8.70 -18.34
CA LYS A 354 0.13 -8.70 -17.49
C LYS A 354 0.09 -7.52 -16.52
N TRP A 355 1.22 -7.21 -15.91
CA TRP A 355 1.30 -6.14 -14.91
C TRP A 355 1.44 -4.77 -15.56
N TRP A 356 2.12 -4.67 -16.70
CA TRP A 356 2.18 -3.46 -17.50
C TRP A 356 0.77 -3.05 -17.97
N GLU A 357 0.03 -3.93 -18.63
CA GLU A 357 -1.34 -3.69 -19.08
C GLU A 357 -2.28 -3.34 -17.92
N PHE A 358 -2.15 -4.06 -16.79
CA PHE A 358 -2.96 -3.76 -15.61
C PHE A 358 -2.67 -2.37 -15.03
N TYR A 359 -1.39 -2.02 -14.86
CA TYR A 359 -1.04 -0.76 -14.20
C TYR A 359 -1.15 0.46 -15.10
N THR A 360 -1.07 0.33 -16.42
CA THR A 360 -1.40 1.42 -17.35
C THR A 360 -2.87 1.82 -17.21
N VAL A 361 -3.78 0.86 -17.29
CA VAL A 361 -5.23 1.09 -17.15
C VAL A 361 -5.58 1.58 -15.74
N ASP A 362 -5.08 0.91 -14.68
CA ASP A 362 -5.36 1.28 -13.29
C ASP A 362 -4.85 2.69 -12.96
N THR A 363 -3.67 3.08 -13.45
CA THR A 363 -3.11 4.42 -13.20
C THR A 363 -3.93 5.50 -13.88
N LEU A 364 -4.27 5.34 -15.15
CA LEU A 364 -5.12 6.30 -15.88
C LEU A 364 -6.49 6.47 -15.21
N ASN A 365 -7.14 5.38 -14.83
CA ASN A 365 -8.44 5.44 -14.16
C ASN A 365 -8.36 6.20 -12.83
N ARG A 366 -7.32 5.96 -12.02
CA ARG A 366 -7.11 6.65 -10.74
C ARG A 366 -6.85 8.14 -10.89
N LEU A 367 -6.07 8.52 -11.90
CA LEU A 367 -5.84 9.93 -12.23
C LEU A 367 -7.14 10.59 -12.71
N LYS A 368 -7.92 9.94 -13.58
CA LYS A 368 -9.25 10.40 -14.03
C LYS A 368 -10.25 10.55 -12.87
N GLU A 369 -10.24 9.63 -11.91
CA GLU A 369 -11.12 9.71 -10.74
C GLU A 369 -10.76 10.90 -9.86
N PHE A 370 -9.48 11.11 -9.59
CA PHE A 370 -9.05 12.22 -8.74
C PHE A 370 -9.18 13.58 -9.43
N ASP A 371 -8.99 13.65 -10.74
CA ASP A 371 -9.10 14.90 -11.49
C ASP A 371 -10.51 15.53 -11.39
N LYS A 372 -11.53 14.70 -11.16
CA LYS A 372 -12.92 15.17 -10.91
C LYS A 372 -13.12 15.80 -9.53
N LEU A 373 -12.22 15.54 -8.58
CA LEU A 373 -12.30 16.00 -7.19
C LEU A 373 -11.35 17.14 -6.91
N LYS A 374 -10.40 17.41 -7.81
CA LYS A 374 -9.38 18.44 -7.64
C LYS A 374 -9.98 19.83 -7.52
N THR A 375 -9.45 20.59 -6.58
CA THR A 375 -9.70 22.03 -6.41
C THR A 375 -8.57 22.85 -7.02
N ASN A 376 -8.76 24.16 -7.10
CA ASN A 376 -7.75 25.10 -7.64
C ASN A 376 -6.72 25.55 -6.57
N THR A 377 -6.40 24.68 -5.63
CA THR A 377 -5.35 24.94 -4.64
C THR A 377 -4.00 24.38 -5.08
N PHE A 378 -2.93 24.98 -4.59
CA PHE A 378 -1.57 24.55 -4.89
C PHE A 378 -1.15 23.41 -3.96
N GLN A 379 -0.56 22.39 -4.52
CA GLN A 379 0.13 21.31 -3.80
C GLN A 379 1.49 21.09 -4.43
N ILE A 380 2.49 20.84 -3.61
CA ILE A 380 3.85 20.53 -4.04
C ILE A 380 4.52 19.61 -3.03
N CYS A 381 5.28 18.64 -3.51
CA CYS A 381 6.19 17.85 -2.70
C CYS A 381 7.64 18.19 -3.08
N LEU A 382 8.39 18.74 -2.15
CA LEU A 382 9.80 19.06 -2.29
C LEU A 382 10.65 17.84 -1.95
N THR A 383 11.79 17.67 -2.62
CA THR A 383 12.81 16.68 -2.24
C THR A 383 13.87 17.36 -1.41
N GLY A 384 14.13 16.87 -0.22
CA GLY A 384 15.18 17.43 0.63
C GLY A 384 15.06 17.03 2.09
N ASP A 385 16.07 17.43 2.87
CA ASP A 385 16.11 17.19 4.30
C ASP A 385 15.24 18.21 5.05
N SER A 386 14.18 17.76 5.69
CA SER A 386 13.24 18.60 6.43
C SER A 386 13.87 19.36 7.61
N ARG A 387 15.06 18.94 8.08
CA ARG A 387 15.82 19.67 9.13
C ARG A 387 16.41 20.98 8.63
N THR A 388 16.72 21.09 7.32
CA THR A 388 17.55 22.18 6.79
C THR A 388 16.98 22.87 5.56
N ILE A 389 16.03 22.27 4.86
CA ILE A 389 15.48 22.82 3.59
C ILE A 389 14.87 24.21 3.78
N ASP A 390 15.17 25.13 2.88
CA ASP A 390 14.48 26.41 2.76
C ASP A 390 13.21 26.24 1.92
N ILE A 391 12.08 26.09 2.61
CA ILE A 391 10.77 25.82 1.97
C ILE A 391 10.38 26.93 1.01
N TYR A 392 10.63 28.19 1.38
CA TYR A 392 10.24 29.34 0.55
C TYR A 392 11.06 29.39 -0.74
N GLU A 393 12.38 29.33 -0.65
CA GLU A 393 13.24 29.42 -1.82
C GLU A 393 13.03 28.22 -2.77
N GLU A 394 12.80 27.02 -2.25
CA GLU A 394 12.50 25.85 -3.09
C GLU A 394 11.15 25.98 -3.82
N ILE A 395 10.10 26.46 -3.14
CA ILE A 395 8.79 26.69 -3.79
C ILE A 395 8.91 27.80 -4.84
N LYS A 396 9.62 28.88 -4.56
CA LYS A 396 9.81 30.01 -5.45
C LYS A 396 10.48 29.61 -6.78
N LYS A 397 11.40 28.64 -6.75
CA LYS A 397 12.03 28.07 -7.96
C LYS A 397 11.01 27.36 -8.86
N ILE A 398 9.98 26.75 -8.27
CA ILE A 398 9.02 25.88 -8.95
C ILE A 398 7.72 26.64 -9.29
N ASN A 399 7.19 27.41 -8.34
CA ASN A 399 5.92 28.12 -8.46
C ASN A 399 5.95 29.45 -7.69
N LYS A 400 6.19 30.54 -8.41
CA LYS A 400 6.29 31.88 -7.83
C LYS A 400 4.97 32.33 -7.18
N GLU A 401 3.82 32.03 -7.77
CA GLU A 401 2.52 32.40 -7.24
C GLU A 401 2.28 31.73 -5.88
N PHE A 402 2.60 30.44 -5.74
CA PHE A 402 2.49 29.75 -4.46
C PHE A 402 3.47 30.29 -3.41
N ALA A 403 4.68 30.68 -3.83
CA ALA A 403 5.65 31.33 -2.93
C ALA A 403 5.13 32.69 -2.39
N GLU A 404 4.46 33.47 -3.22
CA GLU A 404 3.84 34.72 -2.77
C GLU A 404 2.69 34.49 -1.78
N ILE A 405 1.87 33.45 -2.00
CA ILE A 405 0.82 33.06 -1.05
C ILE A 405 1.46 32.66 0.28
N LEU A 406 2.52 31.86 0.25
CA LEU A 406 3.25 31.43 1.45
C LEU A 406 3.79 32.62 2.25
N LEU A 407 4.35 33.62 1.59
CA LEU A 407 4.84 34.84 2.27
C LEU A 407 3.71 35.63 2.94
N LYS A 408 2.57 35.77 2.25
CA LYS A 408 1.46 36.61 2.73
C LYS A 408 0.74 36.00 3.93
N GLN A 409 0.48 34.69 3.92
CA GLN A 409 -0.38 34.06 4.94
C GLN A 409 0.31 33.05 5.84
N LYS A 410 1.57 32.67 5.54
CA LYS A 410 2.31 31.60 6.22
C LYS A 410 1.53 30.27 6.28
N ILE A 411 2.14 29.25 6.87
CA ILE A 411 1.55 27.90 7.01
C ILE A 411 0.68 27.87 8.27
N ARG A 412 -0.58 27.42 8.12
CA ARG A 412 -1.56 27.33 9.22
C ARG A 412 -1.17 26.25 10.23
N GLY A 413 -0.56 25.15 9.76
CA GLY A 413 -0.16 24.07 10.65
C GLY A 413 0.46 22.87 9.93
N ILE A 414 0.75 21.85 10.71
CA ILE A 414 1.35 20.59 10.24
C ILE A 414 0.39 19.44 10.49
N PHE A 415 0.24 18.56 9.49
CA PHE A 415 -0.34 17.24 9.67
C PHE A 415 0.59 16.19 9.04
N SER A 416 1.20 15.33 9.87
CA SER A 416 2.26 14.44 9.41
C SER A 416 2.35 13.15 10.24
N SER A 417 3.03 12.14 9.67
CA SER A 417 3.45 10.94 10.40
C SER A 417 4.95 10.79 10.26
N PRO A 418 5.73 11.20 11.26
CA PRO A 418 7.18 10.98 11.27
C PRO A 418 7.52 9.50 11.09
N PRO A 419 8.69 9.17 10.53
CA PRO A 419 9.16 7.79 10.47
C PRO A 419 9.19 7.18 11.88
N TYR A 420 8.82 5.90 12.02
CA TYR A 420 8.88 5.22 13.32
C TYR A 420 10.28 4.67 13.54
N VAL A 421 10.88 4.98 14.66
CA VAL A 421 12.27 4.60 14.97
C VAL A 421 12.50 3.09 14.80
N GLY A 422 13.44 2.74 13.95
CA GLY A 422 13.88 1.36 13.70
C GLY A 422 12.85 0.44 13.07
N LEU A 423 11.90 0.95 12.27
CA LEU A 423 10.88 0.10 11.65
C LEU A 423 11.00 -0.03 10.13
N ILE A 424 11.50 0.97 9.43
CA ILE A 424 11.49 1.02 7.96
C ILE A 424 12.77 1.71 7.46
N ASP A 425 13.41 1.11 6.43
CA ASP A 425 14.37 1.78 5.57
C ASP A 425 13.61 2.22 4.30
N TYR A 426 13.37 3.51 4.15
CA TYR A 426 12.45 4.05 3.14
C TYR A 426 13.01 3.97 1.72
N HIS A 427 14.30 4.22 1.53
CA HIS A 427 14.93 4.06 0.22
C HIS A 427 14.97 2.58 -0.20
N GLU A 428 15.25 1.67 0.74
CA GLU A 428 15.30 0.23 0.46
C GLU A 428 13.95 -0.34 0.01
N GLN A 429 12.82 0.21 0.46
CA GLN A 429 11.50 -0.19 -0.03
C GLN A 429 11.37 -0.06 -1.55
N HIS A 430 12.08 0.89 -2.13
CA HIS A 430 12.03 1.26 -3.54
C HIS A 430 13.37 1.06 -4.27
N ALA A 431 14.30 0.27 -3.71
CA ALA A 431 15.62 0.02 -4.27
C ALA A 431 15.57 -0.30 -5.79
N TYR A 432 14.61 -1.14 -6.19
CA TYR A 432 14.38 -1.45 -7.61
C TYR A 432 14.09 -0.21 -8.48
N ALA A 433 13.37 0.80 -7.97
CA ALA A 433 13.08 2.00 -8.73
C ALA A 433 14.31 2.89 -8.84
N TYR A 434 15.09 3.01 -7.77
CA TYR A 434 16.36 3.75 -7.79
C TYR A 434 17.33 3.16 -8.82
N GLU A 435 17.46 1.84 -8.87
CA GLU A 435 18.34 1.19 -9.85
C GLU A 435 17.81 1.26 -11.29
N ILE A 436 16.50 1.08 -11.52
CA ILE A 436 15.89 1.16 -12.87
C ILE A 436 16.10 2.55 -13.49
N PHE A 437 15.87 3.60 -12.70
CA PHE A 437 15.85 4.98 -13.21
C PHE A 437 17.13 5.76 -12.93
N GLY A 438 18.08 5.20 -12.17
CA GLY A 438 19.34 5.85 -11.82
C GLY A 438 19.17 7.04 -10.86
N PHE A 439 18.20 7.00 -9.97
CA PHE A 439 17.98 8.05 -8.98
C PHE A 439 19.04 7.97 -7.87
N GLU A 440 19.42 9.14 -7.34
CA GLU A 440 20.31 9.21 -6.18
C GLU A 440 19.59 8.81 -4.89
N ARG A 441 20.31 8.09 -4.02
CA ARG A 441 19.84 7.69 -2.69
C ARG A 441 20.49 8.56 -1.62
N ASN A 442 19.72 8.87 -0.57
CA ASN A 442 20.18 9.65 0.58
C ASN A 442 19.87 8.88 1.88
N ASP A 443 20.21 7.59 1.92
CA ASP A 443 19.91 6.68 3.04
C ASP A 443 20.51 7.17 4.37
N GLU A 444 21.67 7.81 4.33
CA GLU A 444 22.36 8.34 5.50
C GLU A 444 21.58 9.48 6.19
N LEU A 445 20.75 10.19 5.42
CA LEU A 445 19.93 11.30 5.92
C LEU A 445 18.56 10.83 6.46
N GLU A 446 18.22 9.55 6.32
CA GLU A 446 16.97 9.01 6.88
C GLU A 446 16.93 9.13 8.41
N ILE A 447 15.81 9.58 8.93
CA ILE A 447 15.57 9.69 10.37
C ILE A 447 15.03 8.35 10.89
N GLY A 448 15.73 7.75 11.87
CA GLY A 448 15.33 6.51 12.53
C GLY A 448 15.16 5.30 11.63
N PRO A 449 16.06 5.00 10.66
CA PRO A 449 15.93 3.86 9.77
C PRO A 449 16.02 2.52 10.52
N LEU A 450 15.43 1.47 9.92
CA LEU A 450 15.46 0.10 10.47
C LEU A 450 16.89 -0.41 10.65
N SER A 451 17.78 -0.12 9.73
CA SER A 451 19.18 -0.52 9.70
C SER A 451 19.98 -0.07 10.93
N LYS A 452 19.58 1.06 11.53
CA LYS A 452 20.21 1.59 12.77
C LYS A 452 19.57 1.02 14.05
N GLY A 453 18.44 0.32 13.97
CA GLY A 453 17.76 -0.32 15.10
C GLY A 453 17.01 0.63 16.03
N GLN A 454 16.76 0.18 17.28
CA GLN A 454 15.93 0.87 18.28
C GLN A 454 16.66 1.08 19.61
N GLY A 455 18.00 1.06 19.64
CA GLY A 455 18.81 1.29 20.83
C GLY A 455 18.61 2.68 21.44
N GLU A 456 19.15 2.89 22.63
CA GLU A 456 19.01 4.17 23.35
C GLU A 456 19.62 5.35 22.59
N GLU A 457 20.78 5.15 22.01
CA GLU A 457 21.48 6.15 21.20
C GLU A 457 20.64 6.55 19.97
N GLN A 458 20.06 5.56 19.28
CA GLN A 458 19.21 5.81 18.13
C GLN A 458 17.92 6.55 18.50
N ARG A 459 17.36 6.26 19.66
CA ARG A 459 16.20 7.02 20.19
C ARG A 459 16.57 8.46 20.54
N LYS A 460 17.76 8.71 21.08
CA LYS A 460 18.26 10.07 21.35
C LYS A 460 18.48 10.85 20.04
N SER A 461 19.11 10.23 19.04
CA SER A 461 19.26 10.83 17.69
C SER A 461 17.90 11.16 17.09
N TYR A 462 16.97 10.21 17.12
CA TYR A 462 15.61 10.38 16.60
C TYR A 462 14.87 11.56 17.26
N ILE A 463 14.96 11.70 18.59
CA ILE A 463 14.36 12.84 19.33
C ILE A 463 14.91 14.17 18.83
N ASN A 464 16.23 14.28 18.68
CA ASN A 464 16.88 15.50 18.20
C ASN A 464 16.50 15.80 16.75
N ASP A 465 16.57 14.81 15.87
CA ASP A 465 16.25 14.96 14.45
C ASP A 465 14.82 15.44 14.21
N ILE A 466 13.82 14.82 14.89
CA ILE A 466 12.42 15.26 14.76
C ILE A 466 12.23 16.66 15.35
N ALA A 467 12.87 16.97 16.46
CA ALA A 467 12.79 18.31 17.05
C ALA A 467 13.40 19.37 16.10
N GLU A 468 14.51 19.08 15.41
CA GLU A 468 15.10 19.98 14.42
C GLU A 468 14.19 20.18 13.21
N VAL A 469 13.53 19.13 12.71
CA VAL A 469 12.51 19.27 11.66
C VAL A 469 11.42 20.24 12.10
N LEU A 470 10.88 20.05 13.32
CA LEU A 470 9.82 20.94 13.83
C LEU A 470 10.31 22.39 14.00
N LYS A 471 11.57 22.60 14.48
CA LYS A 471 12.17 23.94 14.56
C LYS A 471 12.31 24.59 13.19
N ASN A 472 12.76 23.85 12.17
CA ASN A 472 12.87 24.39 10.83
C ASN A 472 11.49 24.75 10.26
N CYS A 473 10.51 23.86 10.39
CA CYS A 473 9.13 24.12 9.96
C CYS A 473 8.51 25.35 10.65
N LYS A 474 8.79 25.53 11.96
CA LYS A 474 8.26 26.64 12.78
C LYS A 474 8.55 28.02 12.19
N LYS A 475 9.64 28.19 11.44
CA LYS A 475 10.00 29.47 10.78
C LYS A 475 8.93 29.95 9.79
N TYR A 476 8.17 29.02 9.22
CA TYR A 476 7.17 29.27 8.18
C TYR A 476 5.73 29.24 8.72
N LEU A 477 5.52 28.84 9.99
CA LEU A 477 4.19 28.74 10.60
C LEU A 477 3.63 30.12 10.98
N GLN A 478 2.31 30.22 11.02
CA GLN A 478 1.59 31.33 11.66
C GLN A 478 1.86 31.34 13.18
N ASP A 479 1.52 32.43 13.87
CA ASP A 479 1.70 32.49 15.32
C ASP A 479 0.77 31.53 16.08
N ASN A 480 -0.49 31.39 15.61
CA ASN A 480 -1.46 30.45 16.18
C ASN A 480 -1.58 29.20 15.29
N TYR A 481 -0.55 28.40 15.26
CA TYR A 481 -0.50 27.16 14.47
C TYR A 481 -0.97 25.93 15.25
N ASP A 482 -1.38 24.91 14.51
CA ASP A 482 -1.71 23.57 15.01
C ASP A 482 -0.79 22.52 14.38
N VAL A 483 -0.16 21.69 15.19
CA VAL A 483 0.71 20.60 14.72
C VAL A 483 0.14 19.25 15.15
N PHE A 484 -0.15 18.36 14.19
CA PHE A 484 -0.61 17.01 14.44
C PHE A 484 0.43 16.00 13.97
N LEU A 485 0.94 15.18 14.91
CA LEU A 485 1.89 14.12 14.62
C LEU A 485 1.29 12.76 14.93
N VAL A 486 1.10 11.94 13.89
CA VAL A 486 0.58 10.57 14.00
C VAL A 486 1.75 9.63 14.28
N ALA A 487 1.74 8.94 15.41
CA ALA A 487 2.86 8.12 15.82
C ALA A 487 2.45 6.89 16.66
N ASN A 488 3.31 5.87 16.62
CA ASN A 488 3.32 4.80 17.61
C ASN A 488 4.43 5.10 18.62
N ASP A 489 4.11 5.85 19.67
CA ASP A 489 5.08 6.28 20.68
C ASP A 489 5.33 5.23 21.77
N LYS A 490 5.81 4.07 21.37
CA LYS A 490 6.12 2.96 22.28
C LYS A 490 7.12 3.32 23.40
N TYR A 491 7.98 4.31 23.14
CA TYR A 491 9.07 4.69 24.03
C TYR A 491 8.86 6.03 24.72
N ASN A 492 7.69 6.65 24.58
CA ASN A 492 7.35 7.96 25.14
C ASN A 492 8.36 9.07 24.76
N LEU A 493 8.65 9.17 23.45
CA LEU A 493 9.65 10.11 22.92
C LEU A 493 9.07 11.50 22.63
N TYR A 494 7.78 11.59 22.30
CA TYR A 494 7.14 12.80 21.80
C TYR A 494 7.06 13.95 22.81
N PRO A 495 6.89 13.72 24.12
CA PRO A 495 6.99 14.81 25.11
C PRO A 495 8.34 15.54 25.05
N LYS A 496 9.46 14.79 24.92
CA LYS A 496 10.80 15.39 24.81
C LYS A 496 11.03 16.07 23.46
N ILE A 497 10.50 15.51 22.38
CA ILE A 497 10.52 16.14 21.04
C ILE A 497 9.81 17.50 21.09
N ALA A 498 8.60 17.56 21.66
CA ALA A 498 7.84 18.79 21.78
C ALA A 498 8.60 19.86 22.57
N GLU A 499 9.15 19.50 23.73
CA GLU A 499 9.97 20.39 24.57
C GLU A 499 11.14 20.97 23.77
N LEU A 500 11.94 20.11 23.10
CA LEU A 500 13.11 20.55 22.34
C LEU A 500 12.72 21.41 21.12
N ALA A 501 11.54 21.19 20.53
CA ALA A 501 11.01 22.02 19.44
C ALA A 501 10.43 23.37 19.91
N GLY A 502 10.39 23.64 21.23
CA GLY A 502 9.72 24.82 21.80
C GLY A 502 8.21 24.80 21.55
N MET A 503 7.62 23.63 21.73
CA MET A 503 6.19 23.36 21.60
C MET A 503 5.69 22.59 22.82
N LYS A 504 4.38 22.58 23.05
CA LYS A 504 3.74 21.79 24.10
C LYS A 504 2.65 20.90 23.51
N ILE A 505 2.53 19.68 24.02
CA ILE A 505 1.41 18.79 23.71
C ILE A 505 0.19 19.31 24.48
N VAL A 506 -0.82 19.76 23.74
CA VAL A 506 -2.07 20.27 24.32
C VAL A 506 -3.16 19.18 24.36
N LYS A 507 -3.03 18.16 23.49
CA LYS A 507 -3.96 17.03 23.45
C LYS A 507 -3.31 15.81 22.81
N GLU A 508 -3.69 14.63 23.25
CA GLU A 508 -3.39 13.36 22.62
C GLU A 508 -4.69 12.67 22.23
N PHE A 509 -4.83 12.32 20.94
CA PHE A 509 -5.91 11.48 20.45
C PHE A 509 -5.35 10.07 20.26
N LYS A 510 -6.00 9.06 20.85
CA LYS A 510 -5.61 7.67 20.67
C LYS A 510 -6.60 6.97 19.75
N ARG A 511 -6.09 6.31 18.71
CA ARG A 511 -6.93 5.60 17.72
C ARG A 511 -6.61 4.12 17.66
N PRO A 512 -7.60 3.23 17.50
CA PRO A 512 -7.32 1.82 17.25
C PRO A 512 -7.01 1.59 15.76
N VAL A 513 -6.04 0.72 15.47
CA VAL A 513 -5.70 0.29 14.10
C VAL A 513 -6.16 -1.14 13.91
N LEU A 514 -7.38 -1.31 13.36
CA LEU A 514 -8.09 -2.59 13.32
C LEU A 514 -7.80 -3.45 12.07
N CYS A 515 -7.37 -2.83 10.98
CA CYS A 515 -7.23 -3.49 9.69
C CYS A 515 -5.78 -3.52 9.22
N ARG A 516 -4.97 -4.37 9.85
CA ARG A 516 -3.62 -4.67 9.38
C ARG A 516 -3.64 -5.84 8.40
N VAL A 517 -2.91 -5.69 7.30
CA VAL A 517 -2.72 -6.77 6.30
C VAL A 517 -1.67 -7.78 6.78
N GLU A 518 -0.89 -7.45 7.82
CA GLU A 518 0.27 -8.19 8.30
C GLU A 518 -0.08 -9.21 9.40
N LYS A 519 0.93 -10.00 9.82
CA LYS A 519 0.82 -11.16 10.72
C LYS A 519 0.14 -10.88 12.07
N ASP A 520 0.05 -9.62 12.49
CA ASP A 520 -0.46 -9.20 13.81
C ASP A 520 -1.97 -8.91 13.84
N ARG A 521 -2.75 -9.46 12.91
CA ARG A 521 -4.21 -9.25 12.84
C ARG A 521 -4.96 -9.54 14.15
N ASN A 522 -4.37 -10.34 15.01
CA ASN A 522 -4.98 -10.77 16.28
C ASN A 522 -4.50 -9.96 17.48
N THR A 523 -3.57 -9.01 17.30
CA THR A 523 -3.05 -8.18 18.38
C THR A 523 -3.62 -6.77 18.26
N PRO A 524 -4.37 -6.27 19.26
CA PRO A 524 -4.88 -4.91 19.25
C PRO A 524 -3.71 -3.91 19.28
N TYR A 525 -3.82 -2.89 18.43
CA TYR A 525 -2.81 -1.86 18.26
C TYR A 525 -3.47 -0.49 18.24
N ALA A 526 -2.86 0.46 18.92
CA ALA A 526 -3.28 1.85 18.92
C ALA A 526 -2.14 2.77 18.48
N GLU A 527 -2.49 3.85 17.82
CA GLU A 527 -1.61 4.98 17.47
C GLU A 527 -2.06 6.22 18.24
N SER A 528 -1.10 7.07 18.58
CA SER A 528 -1.35 8.39 19.14
C SER A 528 -1.27 9.45 18.05
N ILE A 529 -2.16 10.44 18.13
CA ILE A 529 -2.05 11.67 17.36
C ILE A 529 -1.83 12.79 18.38
N PHE A 530 -0.60 13.28 18.41
CA PHE A 530 -0.21 14.36 19.29
C PHE A 530 -0.58 15.70 18.67
N HIS A 531 -1.35 16.50 19.38
CA HIS A 531 -1.66 17.88 19.02
C HIS A 531 -0.73 18.81 19.79
N LEU A 532 0.13 19.51 19.08
CA LEU A 532 1.10 20.44 19.64
C LEU A 532 0.75 21.88 19.25
N LYS A 533 1.05 22.81 20.14
CA LYS A 533 0.99 24.27 19.92
C LYS A 533 2.30 24.93 20.42
N GLY A 534 2.51 26.19 20.09
CA GLY A 534 3.58 27.00 20.65
C GLY A 534 3.48 27.11 22.19
N ILE A 535 4.63 27.29 22.84
CA ILE A 535 4.71 27.59 24.25
C ILE A 535 4.41 29.07 24.46
#